data_5cac15f095eec78e3d2cee2fb11c07f0
#
_entry.id   5cac15f095eec78e3d2cee2fb11c07f0
#
_cell.length_a   1.000
_cell.length_b   1.000
_cell.length_c   1.000
_cell.angle_alpha   90.00
_cell.angle_beta   90.00
_cell.angle_gamma   90.00
#
_symmetry.space_group_name_H-M   'P 1'
#
loop_
_entity.id
_entity.type
_entity.pdbx_description
1 polymer ?
#
loop_
_entity_poly.entity_id
_entity_poly.type
_entity_poly.pdbx_seq_one_letter_code
_entity_poly.pdbx_strand_id
1 'polypeptide(L)'
;MKKLFALAFACMLFAACSGGSVKDQYLDLIEDATQAIKDAGSAEEIKAVGEEYGKKITEFEEANKEETKALMNDEDIQKALSDYLAACFSKASELKK
;
A
#
# COMPACT_ATOMS: atom_id res chain seq x y z
N MET A 1 -5.23 -8.22 16.79
CA MET A 1 -4.87 -7.30 15.73
C MET A 1 -3.76 -7.82 14.85
N LYS A 2 -2.69 -8.32 15.43
CA LYS A 2 -1.59 -8.89 14.63
C LYS A 2 -2.04 -10.06 13.77
N LYS A 3 -2.99 -10.83 14.25
CA LYS A 3 -3.53 -11.95 13.49
C LYS A 3 -4.27 -11.51 12.24
N LEU A 4 -4.90 -10.34 12.30
CA LEU A 4 -5.60 -9.79 11.15
C LEU A 4 -4.63 -9.43 10.04
N PHE A 5 -3.47 -8.92 10.41
CA PHE A 5 -2.44 -8.60 9.43
C PHE A 5 -1.94 -9.84 8.73
N ALA A 6 -1.78 -10.92 9.47
CA ALA A 6 -1.34 -12.18 8.89
C ALA A 6 -2.35 -12.70 7.87
N LEU A 7 -3.64 -12.56 8.18
CA LEU A 7 -4.69 -12.97 7.25
C LEU A 7 -4.70 -12.10 6.00
N ALA A 8 -4.52 -10.80 6.19
CA ALA A 8 -4.46 -9.88 5.06
C ALA A 8 -3.29 -10.22 4.14
N PHE A 9 -2.17 -10.55 4.73
CA PHE A 9 -0.99 -10.95 3.96
C PHE A 9 -1.26 -12.20 3.13
N ALA A 10 -1.92 -13.19 3.73
CA ALA A 10 -2.28 -14.42 3.03
C ALA A 10 -3.21 -14.11 1.84
N CYS A 11 -4.17 -13.21 2.05
CA CYS A 11 -5.07 -12.82 0.98
C CYS A 11 -4.33 -12.17 -0.17
N MET A 12 -3.31 -11.38 0.13
CA MET A 12 -2.51 -10.75 -0.91
C MET A 12 -1.74 -11.75 -1.73
N LEU A 13 -1.23 -12.80 -1.09
CA LEU A 13 -0.56 -13.88 -1.80
C LEU A 13 -1.52 -14.56 -2.77
N PHE A 14 -2.75 -14.78 -2.34
CA PHE A 14 -3.77 -15.35 -3.21
C PHE A 14 -4.08 -14.44 -4.39
N ALA A 15 -4.21 -13.16 -4.13
CA ALA A 15 -4.47 -12.19 -5.19
C ALA A 15 -3.36 -12.22 -6.23
N ALA A 16 -2.12 -12.33 -5.78
CA ALA A 16 -0.98 -12.40 -6.68
C ALA A 16 -1.03 -13.66 -7.54
N CYS A 17 -1.53 -14.75 -6.98
CA CYS A 17 -1.65 -16.01 -7.71
C CYS A 17 -2.83 -16.00 -8.68
N SER A 18 -3.86 -15.24 -8.40
CA SER A 18 -5.09 -15.29 -9.18
C SER A 18 -5.03 -14.49 -10.47
N GLY A 19 -3.90 -13.90 -10.77
CA GLY A 19 -3.72 -13.22 -12.05
C GLY A 19 -3.71 -11.71 -11.91
N GLY A 20 -3.84 -11.04 -13.02
CA GLY A 20 -3.64 -9.60 -13.08
C GLY A 20 -2.19 -9.28 -13.41
N SER A 21 -1.97 -8.15 -14.01
CA SER A 21 -0.62 -7.72 -14.36
C SER A 21 0.10 -7.22 -13.10
N VAL A 22 1.41 -7.10 -13.20
CA VAL A 22 2.20 -6.52 -12.11
C VAL A 22 1.68 -5.13 -11.78
N LYS A 23 1.32 -4.37 -12.80
CA LYS A 23 0.74 -3.04 -12.58
C LYS A 23 -0.53 -3.11 -11.75
N ASP A 24 -1.44 -4.00 -12.08
CA ASP A 24 -2.69 -4.14 -11.34
C ASP A 24 -2.45 -4.53 -9.89
N GLN A 25 -1.53 -5.45 -9.67
CA GLN A 25 -1.17 -5.88 -8.32
C GLN A 25 -0.56 -4.74 -7.51
N TYR A 26 0.29 -3.97 -8.15
CA TYR A 26 0.94 -2.84 -7.50
C TYR A 26 -0.09 -1.76 -7.15
N LEU A 27 -1.00 -1.46 -8.07
CA LEU A 27 -2.08 -0.51 -7.82
C LEU A 27 -2.96 -0.96 -6.66
N ASP A 28 -3.33 -2.22 -6.63
CA ASP A 28 -4.14 -2.77 -5.55
C ASP A 28 -3.44 -2.60 -4.21
N LEU A 29 -2.14 -2.87 -4.18
CA LEU A 29 -1.36 -2.76 -2.96
C LEU A 29 -1.34 -1.31 -2.46
N ILE A 30 -1.12 -0.37 -3.36
CA ILE A 30 -1.09 1.05 -3.01
C ILE A 30 -2.47 1.52 -2.56
N GLU A 31 -3.51 1.07 -3.25
CA GLU A 31 -4.89 1.44 -2.89
C GLU A 31 -5.27 0.88 -1.53
N ASP A 32 -4.86 -0.35 -1.25
CA ASP A 32 -5.11 -0.95 0.07
C ASP A 32 -4.42 -0.17 1.16
N ALA A 33 -3.18 0.25 0.90
CA ALA A 33 -2.43 1.07 1.85
C ALA A 33 -3.15 2.40 2.09
N THR A 34 -3.62 3.02 1.01
CA THR A 34 -4.35 4.29 1.09
C THR A 34 -5.60 4.14 1.94
N GLN A 35 -6.35 3.08 1.70
CA GLN A 35 -7.57 2.83 2.46
C GLN A 35 -7.26 2.57 3.93
N ALA A 36 -6.19 1.83 4.21
CA ALA A 36 -5.78 1.55 5.58
C ALA A 36 -5.42 2.84 6.32
N ILE A 37 -4.78 3.78 5.63
CA ILE A 37 -4.48 5.09 6.22
C ILE A 37 -5.77 5.85 6.53
N LYS A 38 -6.72 5.83 5.62
CA LYS A 38 -8.00 6.52 5.82
C LYS A 38 -8.78 5.93 7.00
N ASP A 39 -8.63 4.64 7.22
CA ASP A 39 -9.32 3.95 8.32
C ASP A 39 -8.57 4.05 9.64
N ALA A 40 -7.35 4.55 9.64
CA ALA A 40 -6.56 4.67 10.86
C ALA A 40 -7.20 5.67 11.82
N GLY A 41 -7.23 5.34 13.09
CA GLY A 41 -7.85 6.17 14.11
C GLY A 41 -6.86 6.94 14.98
N SER A 42 -5.57 6.75 14.77
CA SER A 42 -4.56 7.42 15.57
C SER A 42 -3.26 7.54 14.81
N ALA A 43 -2.38 8.42 15.29
CA ALA A 43 -1.05 8.58 14.67
C ALA A 43 -0.26 7.28 14.74
N GLU A 44 -0.41 6.53 15.81
CA GLU A 44 0.26 5.24 15.96
C GLU A 44 -0.20 4.25 14.90
N GLU A 45 -1.49 4.25 14.61
CA GLU A 45 -2.04 3.38 13.57
C GLU A 45 -1.53 3.77 12.19
N ILE A 46 -1.43 5.07 11.92
CA ILE A 46 -0.87 5.56 10.66
C ILE A 46 0.56 5.06 10.49
N LYS A 47 1.34 5.17 11.55
CA LYS A 47 2.73 4.72 11.53
C LYS A 47 2.81 3.21 11.29
N ALA A 48 1.96 2.45 11.98
CA ALA A 48 1.93 1.00 11.82
C ALA A 48 1.55 0.61 10.39
N VAL A 49 0.57 1.27 9.82
CA VAL A 49 0.17 1.03 8.44
C VAL A 49 1.32 1.35 7.48
N GLY A 50 1.97 2.49 7.70
CA GLY A 50 3.10 2.88 6.87
C GLY A 50 4.22 1.85 6.89
N GLU A 51 4.56 1.34 8.07
CA GLU A 51 5.59 0.33 8.19
C GLU A 51 5.17 -0.99 7.53
N GLU A 52 3.96 -1.42 7.77
CA GLU A 52 3.43 -2.67 7.23
C GLU A 52 3.38 -2.65 5.70
N TYR A 53 2.74 -1.63 5.15
CA TYR A 53 2.60 -1.54 3.70
C TYR A 53 3.90 -1.13 3.01
N GLY A 54 4.72 -0.34 3.69
CA GLY A 54 6.05 -0.03 3.18
C GLY A 54 6.86 -1.30 2.95
N LYS A 55 6.79 -2.21 3.91
CA LYS A 55 7.46 -3.50 3.82
C LYS A 55 6.90 -4.34 2.66
N LYS A 56 5.58 -4.42 2.57
CA LYS A 56 4.92 -5.17 1.50
C LYS A 56 5.27 -4.61 0.13
N ILE A 57 5.26 -3.30 0.00
CA ILE A 57 5.59 -2.64 -1.25
C ILE A 57 7.05 -2.91 -1.62
N THR A 58 7.95 -2.83 -0.65
CA THR A 58 9.36 -3.10 -0.88
C THR A 58 9.57 -4.55 -1.33
N GLU A 59 8.93 -5.49 -0.69
CA GLU A 59 9.03 -6.90 -1.06
C GLU A 59 8.49 -7.13 -2.46
N PHE A 60 7.38 -6.48 -2.78
CA PHE A 60 6.79 -6.59 -4.10
C PHE A 60 7.72 -6.01 -5.16
N GLU A 61 8.33 -4.87 -4.89
CA GLU A 61 9.28 -4.24 -5.80
C GLU A 61 10.51 -5.11 -6.02
N GLU A 62 11.00 -5.74 -4.97
CA GLU A 62 12.14 -6.64 -5.11
C GLU A 62 11.82 -7.87 -5.92
N ALA A 63 10.61 -8.42 -5.74
CA ALA A 63 10.18 -9.59 -6.48
C ALA A 63 9.91 -9.28 -7.96
N ASN A 64 9.59 -8.03 -8.28
CA ASN A 64 9.23 -7.62 -9.66
C ASN A 64 10.05 -6.40 -10.08
N LYS A 65 11.32 -6.48 -9.84
CA LYS A 65 12.23 -5.33 -9.96
C LYS A 65 12.15 -4.58 -11.28
N GLU A 66 12.23 -5.30 -12.39
CA GLU A 66 12.22 -4.67 -13.69
C GLU A 66 10.88 -4.04 -14.02
N GLU A 67 9.80 -4.73 -13.70
CA GLU A 67 8.46 -4.26 -13.99
C GLU A 67 8.10 -3.06 -13.15
N THR A 68 8.43 -3.10 -11.86
CA THR A 68 8.13 -1.96 -10.98
C THR A 68 8.97 -0.75 -11.36
N LYS A 69 10.18 -0.97 -11.82
CA LYS A 69 11.03 0.13 -12.29
C LYS A 69 10.39 0.84 -13.48
N ALA A 70 9.84 0.07 -14.40
CA ALA A 70 9.12 0.62 -15.55
C ALA A 70 7.84 1.35 -15.10
N LEU A 71 7.19 0.83 -14.06
CA LEU A 71 5.96 1.42 -13.54
C LEU A 71 6.17 2.75 -12.81
N MET A 72 7.41 3.06 -12.43
CA MET A 72 7.69 4.35 -11.78
C MET A 72 7.35 5.54 -12.68
N ASN A 73 7.33 5.32 -13.98
CA ASN A 73 6.96 6.35 -14.94
C ASN A 73 5.51 6.26 -15.38
N ASP A 74 4.77 5.31 -14.84
CA ASP A 74 3.36 5.12 -15.19
C ASP A 74 2.50 6.14 -14.45
N GLU A 75 1.62 6.81 -15.20
CA GLU A 75 0.77 7.85 -14.62
C GLU A 75 -0.18 7.32 -13.57
N ASP A 76 -0.72 6.14 -13.77
CA ASP A 76 -1.64 5.54 -12.81
C ASP A 76 -0.94 5.24 -11.49
N ILE A 77 0.29 4.74 -11.57
CA ILE A 77 1.08 4.46 -10.38
C ILE A 77 1.44 5.75 -9.67
N GLN A 78 1.85 6.77 -10.41
CA GLN A 78 2.19 8.06 -9.81
C GLN A 78 0.99 8.67 -9.10
N LYS A 79 -0.18 8.56 -9.73
CA LYS A 79 -1.41 9.06 -9.14
C LYS A 79 -1.76 8.31 -7.85
N ALA A 80 -1.64 7.00 -7.88
CA ALA A 80 -1.93 6.18 -6.71
C ALA A 80 -1.00 6.50 -5.55
N LEU A 81 0.29 6.68 -5.83
CA LEU A 81 1.26 7.06 -4.81
C LEU A 81 0.98 8.44 -4.27
N SER A 82 0.61 9.36 -5.15
CA SER A 82 0.24 10.72 -4.77
C SER A 82 -0.97 10.72 -3.84
N ASP A 83 -1.98 9.91 -4.17
CA ASP A 83 -3.18 9.78 -3.35
C ASP A 83 -2.84 9.19 -1.98
N TYR A 84 -1.94 8.23 -1.95
CA TYR A 84 -1.49 7.63 -0.70
C TYR A 84 -0.81 8.67 0.18
N LEU A 85 0.10 9.46 -0.39
CA LEU A 85 0.79 10.51 0.36
C LEU A 85 -0.20 11.57 0.85
N ALA A 86 -1.13 11.96 0.00
CA ALA A 86 -2.16 12.93 0.37
C ALA A 86 -3.00 12.41 1.53
N ALA A 87 -3.34 11.13 1.51
CA ALA A 87 -4.10 10.51 2.60
C ALA A 87 -3.31 10.53 3.90
N CYS A 88 -2.01 10.26 3.83
CA CYS A 88 -1.14 10.31 5.00
C CYS A 88 -1.10 11.70 5.62
N PHE A 89 -0.88 12.72 4.80
CA PHE A 89 -0.83 14.10 5.28
C PHE A 89 -2.16 14.54 5.83
N SER A 90 -3.22 14.26 5.12
CA SER A 90 -4.56 14.65 5.52
C SER A 90 -4.94 14.02 6.86
N LYS A 91 -4.69 12.75 7.00
CA LYS A 91 -5.03 12.02 8.22
C LYS A 91 -4.16 12.47 9.40
N ALA A 92 -2.88 12.65 9.16
CA ALA A 92 -1.98 13.14 10.19
C ALA A 92 -2.41 14.53 10.68
N SER A 93 -2.85 15.37 9.77
CA SER A 93 -3.34 16.70 10.11
C SER A 93 -4.61 16.63 10.96
N GLU A 94 -5.54 15.75 10.60
CA GLU A 94 -6.76 15.56 11.37
C GLU A 94 -6.46 15.09 12.80
N LEU A 95 -5.54 14.15 12.93
CA LEU A 95 -5.24 13.56 14.24
C LEU A 95 -4.43 14.46 15.14
N LYS A 96 -3.79 15.47 14.58
CA LYS A 96 -3.05 16.46 15.37
C LYS A 96 -3.96 17.43 16.11
N LYS A 97 -5.18 17.56 15.66
CA LYS A 97 -6.14 18.43 16.31
C LYS A 97 -6.69 17.76 17.55
#